data_db5312f21059a683fdc91b029907b466
#
_entry.id   db5312f21059a683fdc91b029907b466
#
_cell.length_a   1.000
_cell.length_b   1.000
_cell.length_c   1.000
_cell.angle_alpha   90.00
_cell.angle_beta   90.00
_cell.angle_gamma   90.00
#
_symmetry.space_group_name_H-M   'P 1'
#
loop_
_entity.id
_entity.type
_entity.pdbx_description
1 polymer ?
#
loop_
_entity_poly.entity_id
_entity_poly.type
_entity_poly.pdbx_seq_one_letter_code
_entity_poly.pdbx_strand_id
1 'polypeptide(L)'
;MIARILVCLFLVQATSSGAELPAPGLLLDLDATRGVALENGNRVVKWVSELPGHRFEFVKRDEGRKEPGSGRPTLREAAPEIGGAASLVFLQQELVCADEDSFDTLTTGKGHTWAAVVAVHPQRVGVADVNSFFGNLRNGGNYEGLWGCFTDDNRPWYGARNGLTFGRFDANNPKLIAPAIESGRFHLVIGRMQAGSGEVRLDFFIDAANPAATAKIAVSAAANPSKLAIGQERDAIQHPGHESFDGEIARLLLWERPLDDAELGQVVAILRQRYRLGER
;
A
#
# COMPACT_ATOMS: atom_id res chain seq x y z
N MET A 1 25.96 63.37 26.31
CA MET A 1 25.14 62.20 26.65
C MET A 1 24.62 61.59 25.36
N ILE A 2 25.18 60.45 24.95
CA ILE A 2 24.76 59.75 23.73
C ILE A 2 23.96 58.52 24.19
N ALA A 3 22.63 58.53 23.91
CA ALA A 3 21.76 57.41 24.23
C ALA A 3 21.95 56.30 23.19
N ARG A 4 22.39 55.11 23.66
CA ARG A 4 22.43 53.90 22.85
C ARG A 4 21.05 53.25 22.86
N ILE A 5 20.40 53.19 21.69
CA ILE A 5 19.18 52.43 21.48
C ILE A 5 19.58 50.98 21.24
N LEU A 6 19.17 50.09 22.14
CA LEU A 6 19.34 48.64 22.01
C LEU A 6 18.14 48.10 21.19
N VAL A 7 18.36 47.71 19.94
CA VAL A 7 17.34 47.03 19.11
C VAL A 7 17.42 45.53 19.40
N CYS A 8 16.46 45.00 20.17
CA CYS A 8 16.28 43.59 20.34
C CYS A 8 15.60 43.00 19.08
N LEU A 9 16.37 42.31 18.25
CA LEU A 9 15.82 41.47 17.18
C LEU A 9 15.25 40.17 17.82
N PHE A 10 13.92 40.09 17.89
CA PHE A 10 13.27 38.84 18.17
C PHE A 10 13.33 37.94 16.89
N LEU A 11 14.22 36.96 16.89
CA LEU A 11 14.15 35.85 15.93
C LEU A 11 12.91 34.99 16.27
N VAL A 12 11.84 35.18 15.52
CA VAL A 12 10.73 34.22 15.51
C VAL A 12 11.26 32.97 14.80
N GLN A 13 11.63 31.97 15.58
CA GLN A 13 11.85 30.62 15.05
C GLN A 13 10.48 30.11 14.59
N ALA A 14 10.26 30.14 13.29
CA ALA A 14 9.18 29.40 12.68
C ALA A 14 9.50 27.90 12.89
N THR A 15 8.86 27.29 13.88
CA THR A 15 8.79 25.85 13.97
C THR A 15 8.01 25.38 12.74
N SER A 16 8.70 24.85 11.73
CA SER A 16 8.03 24.13 10.66
C SER A 16 7.40 22.89 11.31
N SER A 17 6.14 22.95 11.67
CA SER A 17 5.37 21.74 11.94
C SER A 17 5.34 21.00 10.60
N GLY A 18 6.15 19.95 10.47
CA GLY A 18 6.06 19.08 9.30
C GLY A 18 4.62 18.66 9.15
N ALA A 19 4.08 18.78 7.93
CA ALA A 19 2.71 18.36 7.67
C ALA A 19 2.57 16.89 8.07
N GLU A 20 1.55 16.57 8.88
CA GLU A 20 1.26 15.22 9.34
C GLU A 20 0.24 14.54 8.43
N LEU A 21 0.31 13.22 8.33
CA LEU A 21 -0.70 12.44 7.61
C LEU A 21 -2.07 12.58 8.29
N PRO A 22 -3.19 12.54 7.52
CA PRO A 22 -4.53 12.51 8.10
C PRO A 22 -4.68 11.37 9.09
N ALA A 23 -4.81 11.69 10.39
CA ALA A 23 -4.90 10.69 11.45
C ALA A 23 -6.28 9.99 11.53
N PRO A 24 -7.44 10.66 11.30
CA PRO A 24 -8.73 10.01 11.41
C PRO A 24 -8.87 8.83 10.44
N GLY A 25 -9.20 7.64 10.98
CA GLY A 25 -9.39 6.42 10.20
C GLY A 25 -8.11 5.78 9.66
N LEU A 26 -6.93 6.27 10.02
CA LEU A 26 -5.67 5.60 9.68
C LEU A 26 -5.57 4.28 10.45
N LEU A 27 -5.71 3.18 9.73
CA LEU A 27 -5.74 1.82 10.26
C LEU A 27 -4.36 1.15 10.21
N LEU A 28 -3.57 1.42 9.17
CA LEU A 28 -2.27 0.78 8.93
C LEU A 28 -1.23 1.81 8.48
N ASP A 29 -0.03 1.72 9.05
CA ASP A 29 1.16 2.46 8.61
C ASP A 29 2.40 1.56 8.69
N LEU A 30 2.67 0.85 7.61
CA LEU A 30 3.89 0.08 7.43
C LEU A 30 4.95 0.97 6.78
N ASP A 31 5.99 1.30 7.53
CA ASP A 31 7.12 2.14 7.09
C ASP A 31 8.41 1.31 7.21
N ALA A 32 9.12 1.09 6.11
CA ALA A 32 10.31 0.24 6.07
C ALA A 32 11.46 0.77 6.96
N THR A 33 11.40 2.04 7.41
CA THR A 33 12.39 2.61 8.34
C THR A 33 12.15 2.21 9.79
N ARG A 34 11.04 1.52 10.10
CA ARG A 34 10.67 1.15 11.47
C ARG A 34 9.81 -0.12 11.51
N GLY A 35 9.77 -0.77 12.68
CA GLY A 35 8.92 -1.93 12.91
C GLY A 35 9.37 -3.20 12.17
N VAL A 36 10.56 -3.22 11.57
CA VAL A 36 11.10 -4.34 10.81
C VAL A 36 11.96 -5.21 11.73
N ALA A 37 11.63 -6.49 11.84
CA ALA A 37 12.46 -7.48 12.53
C ALA A 37 13.18 -8.36 11.51
N LEU A 38 14.48 -8.55 11.75
CA LEU A 38 15.38 -9.25 10.84
C LEU A 38 15.89 -10.55 11.45
N GLU A 39 16.23 -11.50 10.59
CA GLU A 39 16.94 -12.74 10.91
C GLU A 39 17.94 -13.06 9.80
N ASN A 40 19.07 -13.63 10.16
CA ASN A 40 20.11 -14.04 9.22
C ASN A 40 20.54 -12.91 8.25
N GLY A 41 20.98 -11.78 8.82
CA GLY A 41 21.38 -10.60 8.06
C GLY A 41 20.18 -9.67 7.81
N ASN A 42 19.81 -9.47 6.54
CA ASN A 42 18.76 -8.53 6.14
C ASN A 42 17.40 -9.21 5.81
N ARG A 43 17.22 -10.48 6.17
CA ARG A 43 15.97 -11.23 5.93
C ARG A 43 14.88 -10.77 6.89
N VAL A 44 13.78 -10.29 6.37
CA VAL A 44 12.65 -9.78 7.14
C VAL A 44 11.78 -10.94 7.60
N VAL A 45 11.63 -11.08 8.91
CA VAL A 45 10.73 -12.10 9.52
C VAL A 45 9.41 -11.49 9.99
N LYS A 46 9.41 -10.16 10.21
CA LYS A 46 8.21 -9.44 10.65
C LYS A 46 8.30 -7.96 10.25
N TRP A 47 7.16 -7.39 9.88
CA TRP A 47 6.95 -5.96 9.69
C TRP A 47 5.74 -5.52 10.51
N VAL A 48 5.89 -4.49 11.34
CA VAL A 48 4.88 -4.08 12.31
C VAL A 48 4.38 -2.69 11.99
N SER A 49 3.07 -2.55 11.92
CA SER A 49 2.39 -1.27 12.02
C SER A 49 1.96 -1.05 13.46
N GLU A 50 2.37 0.05 14.06
CA GLU A 50 2.02 0.42 15.43
C GLU A 50 1.47 1.84 15.44
N LEU A 51 0.16 1.93 15.61
CA LEU A 51 -0.62 3.17 15.69
C LEU A 51 -1.39 3.21 17.01
N PRO A 52 -1.76 4.39 17.50
CA PRO A 52 -2.63 4.48 18.68
C PRO A 52 -3.92 3.66 18.48
N GLY A 53 -4.12 2.64 19.30
CA GLY A 53 -5.27 1.74 19.23
C GLY A 53 -5.18 0.59 18.22
N HIS A 54 -4.16 0.55 17.38
CA HIS A 54 -3.99 -0.51 16.37
C HIS A 54 -2.54 -0.99 16.33
N ARG A 55 -2.36 -2.30 16.40
CA ARG A 55 -1.07 -2.96 16.22
C ARG A 55 -1.26 -4.18 15.33
N PHE A 56 -0.65 -4.17 14.16
CA PHE A 56 -0.68 -5.28 13.23
C PHE A 56 0.73 -5.79 12.96
N GLU A 57 0.89 -7.11 13.04
CA GLU A 57 2.13 -7.80 12.76
C GLU A 57 1.98 -8.62 11.48
N PHE A 58 2.77 -8.29 10.49
CA PHE A 58 2.89 -9.04 9.25
C PHE A 58 4.10 -9.96 9.37
N VAL A 59 3.88 -11.25 9.42
CA VAL A 59 4.93 -12.24 9.62
C VAL A 59 5.25 -12.97 8.33
N LYS A 60 6.51 -13.42 8.22
CA LYS A 60 7.01 -14.22 7.11
C LYS A 60 6.14 -15.44 6.82
N ARG A 61 6.08 -15.84 5.57
CA ARG A 61 5.45 -17.07 5.13
C ARG A 61 6.49 -18.00 4.51
N ASP A 62 6.88 -19.05 5.24
CA ASP A 62 7.83 -20.06 4.78
C ASP A 62 7.14 -21.35 4.31
N GLU A 63 5.85 -21.54 4.63
CA GLU A 63 5.07 -22.72 4.26
C GLU A 63 5.00 -22.90 2.75
N GLY A 64 5.21 -24.12 2.28
CA GLY A 64 5.19 -24.47 0.86
C GLY A 64 6.41 -24.01 0.07
N ARG A 65 7.38 -23.33 0.69
CA ARG A 65 8.65 -22.93 0.05
C ARG A 65 9.63 -24.09 0.06
N LYS A 66 10.30 -24.33 -1.09
CA LYS A 66 11.31 -25.40 -1.23
C LYS A 66 12.57 -25.12 -0.43
N GLU A 67 12.99 -23.85 -0.44
CA GLU A 67 14.21 -23.42 0.25
C GLU A 67 13.87 -22.74 1.56
N PRO A 68 14.45 -23.15 2.70
CA PRO A 68 14.22 -22.52 3.99
C PRO A 68 14.52 -21.00 3.95
N GLY A 69 13.57 -20.20 4.42
CA GLY A 69 13.70 -18.74 4.45
C GLY A 69 13.52 -18.03 3.11
N SER A 70 13.23 -18.74 2.02
CA SER A 70 12.98 -18.12 0.72
C SER A 70 11.67 -17.33 0.67
N GLY A 71 10.76 -17.53 1.64
CA GLY A 71 9.54 -16.75 1.81
C GLY A 71 9.73 -15.39 2.44
N ARG A 72 10.95 -14.99 2.78
CA ARG A 72 11.26 -13.76 3.50
C ARG A 72 11.78 -12.67 2.57
N PRO A 73 11.12 -11.50 2.49
CA PRO A 73 11.69 -10.36 1.77
C PRO A 73 12.97 -9.88 2.47
N THR A 74 13.72 -9.00 1.80
CA THR A 74 14.96 -8.45 2.36
C THR A 74 14.85 -6.96 2.62
N LEU A 75 15.44 -6.48 3.71
CA LEU A 75 15.56 -5.05 3.99
C LEU A 75 16.72 -4.47 3.17
N ARG A 76 16.42 -3.41 2.42
CA ARG A 76 17.37 -2.46 1.84
C ARG A 76 17.38 -1.21 2.71
N GLU A 77 18.40 -1.05 3.55
CA GLU A 77 18.46 0.00 4.58
C GLU A 77 18.46 1.42 4.03
N ALA A 78 19.03 1.61 2.85
CA ALA A 78 19.11 2.92 2.20
C ALA A 78 18.94 2.78 0.68
N ALA A 79 17.86 3.34 0.16
CA ALA A 79 17.58 3.45 -1.27
C ALA A 79 17.84 4.89 -1.72
N PRO A 80 18.93 5.18 -2.47
CA PRO A 80 19.26 6.54 -2.90
C PRO A 80 18.13 7.19 -3.70
N GLU A 81 17.37 6.40 -4.43
CA GLU A 81 16.25 6.81 -5.29
C GLU A 81 15.09 7.45 -4.51
N ILE A 82 15.03 7.19 -3.20
CA ILE A 82 14.03 7.75 -2.27
C ILE A 82 14.68 8.51 -1.11
N GLY A 83 15.76 9.24 -1.41
CA GLY A 83 16.44 10.08 -0.43
C GLY A 83 17.16 9.31 0.67
N GLY A 84 17.51 8.05 0.46
CA GLY A 84 18.17 7.19 1.44
C GLY A 84 17.21 6.54 2.44
N ALA A 85 15.89 6.60 2.23
CA ALA A 85 14.93 5.86 3.03
C ALA A 85 15.05 4.34 2.78
N ALA A 86 14.62 3.54 3.76
CA ALA A 86 14.62 2.09 3.60
C ALA A 86 13.45 1.60 2.74
N SER A 87 13.60 0.41 2.16
CA SER A 87 12.55 -0.36 1.47
C SER A 87 12.67 -1.85 1.76
N LEU A 88 11.57 -2.57 1.67
CA LEU A 88 11.57 -4.03 1.66
C LEU A 88 11.54 -4.52 0.21
N VAL A 89 12.52 -5.34 -0.14
CA VAL A 89 12.66 -5.96 -1.47
C VAL A 89 11.95 -7.30 -1.47
N PHE A 90 10.96 -7.42 -2.34
CA PHE A 90 10.19 -8.63 -2.58
C PHE A 90 10.63 -9.26 -3.89
N LEU A 91 10.92 -10.52 -3.86
CA LEU A 91 11.21 -11.38 -5.00
C LEU A 91 10.28 -12.59 -4.92
N GLN A 92 8.97 -12.32 -5.02
CA GLN A 92 7.87 -13.28 -4.84
C GLN A 92 7.76 -13.84 -3.41
N GLN A 93 8.13 -13.05 -2.42
CA GLN A 93 7.89 -13.34 -1.01
C GLN A 93 6.61 -12.66 -0.52
N GLU A 94 6.15 -13.08 0.64
CA GLU A 94 5.01 -12.48 1.32
C GLU A 94 5.19 -12.39 2.82
N LEU A 95 4.55 -11.37 3.40
CA LEU A 95 4.32 -11.23 4.83
C LEU A 95 2.80 -11.20 5.06
N VAL A 96 2.29 -11.92 6.05
CA VAL A 96 0.86 -12.09 6.29
C VAL A 96 0.48 -11.66 7.69
N CYS A 97 -0.60 -10.88 7.83
CA CYS A 97 -1.20 -10.55 9.10
C CYS A 97 -2.04 -11.73 9.59
N ALA A 98 -1.89 -12.11 10.87
CA ALA A 98 -2.70 -13.19 11.45
C ALA A 98 -4.15 -12.76 11.72
N ASP A 99 -4.39 -11.46 11.91
CA ASP A 99 -5.71 -10.88 12.08
C ASP A 99 -6.48 -10.94 10.76
N GLU A 100 -7.61 -11.63 10.76
CA GLU A 100 -8.46 -11.80 9.57
C GLU A 100 -9.52 -10.70 9.51
N ASP A 101 -10.12 -10.34 10.65
CA ASP A 101 -11.36 -9.55 10.72
C ASP A 101 -11.16 -8.04 10.61
N SER A 102 -10.00 -7.53 11.03
CA SER A 102 -9.75 -6.07 11.11
C SER A 102 -9.79 -5.34 9.76
N PHE A 103 -9.68 -6.06 8.66
CA PHE A 103 -9.66 -5.50 7.30
C PHE A 103 -10.93 -5.79 6.48
N ASP A 104 -11.91 -6.47 7.05
CA ASP A 104 -13.14 -6.90 6.34
C ASP A 104 -14.00 -5.73 5.91
N THR A 105 -14.10 -4.71 6.76
CA THR A 105 -15.01 -3.57 6.52
C THR A 105 -14.58 -2.68 5.37
N LEU A 106 -13.38 -2.83 4.84
CA LEU A 106 -12.82 -1.97 3.79
C LEU A 106 -13.64 -2.01 2.49
N THR A 107 -14.27 -3.15 2.18
CA THR A 107 -15.07 -3.33 0.96
C THR A 107 -16.57 -3.37 1.20
N THR A 108 -17.05 -3.19 2.45
CA THR A 108 -18.45 -3.34 2.85
C THR A 108 -19.31 -2.07 2.74
N GLY A 109 -18.79 -1.00 2.13
CA GLY A 109 -19.52 0.26 1.97
C GLY A 109 -19.06 1.39 2.89
N LYS A 110 -18.16 1.14 3.85
CA LYS A 110 -17.49 2.22 4.62
C LYS A 110 -16.51 3.01 3.73
N GLY A 111 -16.07 2.41 2.66
CA GLY A 111 -15.01 2.93 1.80
C GLY A 111 -13.64 2.79 2.44
N HIS A 112 -12.62 3.09 1.67
CA HIS A 112 -11.22 3.07 2.14
C HIS A 112 -10.32 3.94 1.26
N THR A 113 -9.14 4.21 1.76
CA THR A 113 -8.02 4.73 0.96
C THR A 113 -6.77 3.96 1.34
N TRP A 114 -5.99 3.53 0.36
CA TRP A 114 -4.65 3.04 0.58
C TRP A 114 -3.65 3.84 -0.23
N ALA A 115 -2.41 3.96 0.27
CA ALA A 115 -1.31 4.62 -0.42
C ALA A 115 -0.03 3.81 -0.25
N ALA A 116 0.70 3.56 -1.34
CA ALA A 116 1.96 2.84 -1.32
C ALA A 116 3.07 3.60 -2.03
N VAL A 117 4.24 3.66 -1.42
CA VAL A 117 5.49 4.06 -2.08
C VAL A 117 6.18 2.77 -2.51
N VAL A 118 6.15 2.50 -3.82
CA VAL A 118 6.49 1.19 -4.39
C VAL A 118 7.29 1.35 -5.67
N ALA A 119 8.27 0.46 -5.89
CA ALA A 119 8.97 0.29 -7.14
C ALA A 119 8.69 -1.12 -7.70
N VAL A 120 8.28 -1.21 -8.95
CA VAL A 120 8.10 -2.49 -9.65
C VAL A 120 9.39 -2.88 -10.33
N HIS A 121 9.76 -4.15 -10.26
CA HIS A 121 10.88 -4.74 -11.02
C HIS A 121 10.35 -5.65 -12.13
N PRO A 122 11.18 -6.08 -13.10
CA PRO A 122 10.76 -7.09 -14.07
C PRO A 122 10.27 -8.35 -13.34
N GLN A 123 9.07 -8.82 -13.68
CA GLN A 123 8.43 -9.95 -13.01
C GLN A 123 9.07 -11.26 -13.48
N ARG A 124 9.69 -12.03 -12.57
CA ARG A 124 10.41 -13.27 -12.91
C ARG A 124 9.51 -14.45 -13.21
N VAL A 125 8.38 -14.52 -12.50
CA VAL A 125 7.34 -15.56 -12.67
C VAL A 125 5.99 -14.86 -12.81
N GLY A 126 5.99 -13.74 -13.55
CA GLY A 126 4.83 -12.87 -13.65
C GLY A 126 3.60 -13.58 -14.19
N VAL A 127 2.48 -13.35 -13.55
CA VAL A 127 1.17 -13.60 -14.10
C VAL A 127 0.82 -12.38 -14.94
N ALA A 128 0.27 -12.58 -16.13
CA ALA A 128 0.04 -11.51 -17.11
C ALA A 128 -0.69 -10.29 -16.53
N ASP A 129 -1.50 -10.46 -15.49
CA ASP A 129 -2.37 -9.42 -14.98
C ASP A 129 -2.42 -9.29 -13.45
N VAL A 130 -1.73 -10.13 -12.68
CA VAL A 130 -1.82 -10.10 -11.22
C VAL A 130 -0.47 -10.39 -10.58
N ASN A 131 0.34 -9.35 -10.35
CA ASN A 131 1.57 -9.42 -9.57
C ASN A 131 1.40 -8.44 -8.40
N SER A 132 0.87 -8.98 -7.29
CA SER A 132 0.31 -8.16 -6.22
C SER A 132 1.34 -7.77 -5.19
N PHE A 133 1.38 -6.49 -4.83
CA PHE A 133 2.24 -6.00 -3.75
C PHE A 133 1.51 -5.95 -2.39
N PHE A 134 0.19 -6.01 -2.38
CA PHE A 134 -0.62 -6.27 -1.18
C PHE A 134 -2.03 -6.69 -1.56
N GLY A 135 -2.75 -7.34 -0.64
CA GLY A 135 -4.17 -7.62 -0.79
C GLY A 135 -4.73 -8.52 0.30
N ASN A 136 -6.06 -8.60 0.37
CA ASN A 136 -6.79 -9.49 1.26
C ASN A 136 -7.87 -10.30 0.52
N LEU A 137 -7.63 -10.60 -0.75
CA LEU A 137 -8.61 -11.28 -1.59
C LEU A 137 -8.95 -12.66 -1.03
N ARG A 138 -10.24 -12.92 -0.82
CA ARG A 138 -10.77 -14.25 -0.53
C ARG A 138 -11.20 -14.94 -1.82
N ASN A 139 -10.73 -16.16 -1.99
CA ASN A 139 -11.10 -17.01 -3.11
C ASN A 139 -12.06 -18.12 -2.63
N GLY A 140 -13.34 -17.83 -2.65
CA GLY A 140 -14.38 -18.72 -2.10
C GLY A 140 -15.58 -18.95 -3.01
N GLY A 141 -15.39 -18.94 -4.31
CA GLY A 141 -16.48 -19.08 -5.29
C GLY A 141 -16.85 -17.74 -5.94
N ASN A 142 -17.13 -16.71 -5.12
CA ASN A 142 -17.13 -15.31 -5.54
C ASN A 142 -15.96 -14.62 -4.84
N TYR A 143 -15.19 -13.85 -5.58
CA TYR A 143 -14.07 -13.12 -5.01
C TYR A 143 -14.54 -11.93 -4.19
N GLU A 144 -13.89 -11.67 -3.05
CA GLU A 144 -14.14 -10.51 -2.21
C GLU A 144 -12.82 -10.03 -1.59
N GLY A 145 -12.67 -8.71 -1.44
CA GLY A 145 -11.46 -8.06 -0.95
C GLY A 145 -10.93 -6.97 -1.85
N LEU A 146 -9.77 -6.45 -1.49
CA LEU A 146 -9.05 -5.43 -2.26
C LEU A 146 -7.60 -5.82 -2.44
N TRP A 147 -6.95 -5.30 -3.49
CA TRP A 147 -5.51 -5.47 -3.72
C TRP A 147 -4.96 -4.40 -4.66
N GLY A 148 -3.65 -4.14 -4.50
CA GLY A 148 -2.84 -3.40 -5.45
C GLY A 148 -1.86 -4.33 -6.15
N CYS A 149 -1.75 -4.22 -7.47
CA CYS A 149 -0.87 -5.10 -8.24
C CYS A 149 -0.35 -4.44 -9.52
N PHE A 150 0.49 -5.19 -10.22
CA PHE A 150 1.03 -4.84 -11.52
C PHE A 150 0.73 -5.92 -12.55
N THR A 151 0.58 -5.52 -13.79
CA THR A 151 0.65 -6.42 -14.94
C THR A 151 2.11 -6.77 -15.24
N ASP A 152 2.36 -7.73 -16.11
CA ASP A 152 3.70 -8.11 -16.58
C ASP A 152 4.40 -7.01 -17.40
N ASP A 153 3.65 -6.04 -17.92
CA ASP A 153 4.14 -4.85 -18.62
C ASP A 153 4.21 -3.59 -17.72
N ASN A 154 4.29 -3.78 -16.38
CA ASN A 154 4.44 -2.75 -15.35
C ASN A 154 3.31 -1.72 -15.27
N ARG A 155 2.10 -2.07 -15.68
CA ARG A 155 0.93 -1.23 -15.43
C ARG A 155 0.41 -1.47 -14.02
N PRO A 156 0.41 -0.47 -13.15
CA PRO A 156 -0.24 -0.61 -11.86
C PRO A 156 -1.75 -0.64 -12.03
N TRP A 157 -2.41 -1.48 -11.24
CA TRP A 157 -3.85 -1.49 -11.17
C TRP A 157 -4.39 -1.79 -9.77
N TYR A 158 -5.59 -1.31 -9.52
CA TYR A 158 -6.30 -1.48 -8.27
C TYR A 158 -7.51 -2.38 -8.51
N GLY A 159 -7.61 -3.43 -7.72
CA GLY A 159 -8.72 -4.36 -7.70
C GLY A 159 -9.53 -4.24 -6.40
N ALA A 160 -10.86 -4.28 -6.55
CA ALA A 160 -11.79 -4.47 -5.45
C ALA A 160 -12.88 -5.44 -5.89
N ARG A 161 -13.31 -6.31 -4.98
CA ARG A 161 -14.31 -7.34 -5.20
C ARG A 161 -15.29 -7.38 -4.03
N ASN A 162 -16.54 -7.63 -4.33
CA ASN A 162 -17.62 -7.51 -3.35
C ASN A 162 -18.24 -8.85 -2.92
N GLY A 163 -17.82 -9.97 -3.47
CA GLY A 163 -18.38 -11.29 -3.18
C GLY A 163 -19.76 -11.57 -3.78
N LEU A 164 -20.36 -10.64 -4.55
CA LEU A 164 -21.71 -10.80 -5.10
C LEU A 164 -21.73 -11.65 -6.35
N THR A 165 -20.73 -11.48 -7.21
CA THR A 165 -20.66 -12.19 -8.49
C THR A 165 -19.24 -12.67 -8.76
N PHE A 166 -19.12 -13.86 -9.33
CA PHE A 166 -17.88 -14.30 -9.93
C PHE A 166 -17.74 -13.66 -11.31
N GLY A 167 -16.64 -12.99 -11.53
CA GLY A 167 -16.32 -12.34 -12.80
C GLY A 167 -14.95 -11.73 -12.73
N ARG A 168 -14.28 -11.71 -13.88
CA ARG A 168 -12.95 -11.12 -14.01
C ARG A 168 -13.06 -9.94 -14.94
N PHE A 169 -12.92 -8.71 -14.40
CA PHE A 169 -12.95 -7.48 -15.19
C PHE A 169 -14.28 -7.21 -15.90
N ASP A 170 -15.38 -7.36 -15.21
CA ASP A 170 -16.72 -6.97 -15.65
C ASP A 170 -17.23 -5.72 -14.91
N ALA A 171 -18.48 -5.33 -15.16
CA ALA A 171 -19.09 -4.16 -14.53
C ALA A 171 -19.19 -4.27 -12.99
N ASN A 172 -19.27 -5.49 -12.45
CA ASN A 172 -19.31 -5.73 -11.00
C ASN A 172 -17.90 -5.81 -10.38
N ASN A 173 -16.90 -6.08 -11.20
CA ASN A 173 -15.51 -6.30 -10.76
C ASN A 173 -14.57 -5.52 -11.69
N PRO A 174 -14.57 -4.19 -11.61
CA PRO A 174 -13.79 -3.35 -12.50
C PRO A 174 -12.28 -3.52 -12.26
N LYS A 175 -11.50 -3.47 -13.32
CA LYS A 175 -10.06 -3.36 -13.29
C LYS A 175 -9.68 -1.90 -13.54
N LEU A 176 -9.27 -1.20 -12.47
CA LEU A 176 -8.71 0.14 -12.61
C LEU A 176 -7.23 0.04 -12.93
N ILE A 177 -6.89 0.20 -14.19
CA ILE A 177 -5.51 0.13 -14.67
C ILE A 177 -5.03 1.52 -15.08
N ALA A 178 -3.81 1.86 -14.68
CA ALA A 178 -3.11 3.07 -15.11
C ALA A 178 -2.09 2.75 -16.22
N PRO A 179 -1.52 3.77 -16.90
CA PRO A 179 -0.39 3.59 -17.80
C PRO A 179 0.79 2.90 -17.09
N ALA A 180 1.63 2.20 -17.87
CA ALA A 180 2.84 1.57 -17.37
C ALA A 180 3.78 2.58 -16.71
N ILE A 181 4.40 2.19 -15.60
CA ILE A 181 5.39 2.98 -14.88
C ILE A 181 6.81 2.44 -15.13
N GLU A 182 7.81 3.26 -14.85
CA GLU A 182 9.21 2.92 -15.03
C GLU A 182 9.66 1.86 -14.03
N SER A 183 10.22 0.75 -14.53
CA SER A 183 10.76 -0.32 -13.68
C SER A 183 11.95 0.18 -12.85
N GLY A 184 12.00 -0.21 -11.57
CA GLY A 184 13.08 0.15 -10.64
C GLY A 184 12.97 1.57 -10.08
N ARG A 185 11.97 2.35 -10.50
CA ARG A 185 11.69 3.68 -9.95
C ARG A 185 10.56 3.62 -8.94
N PHE A 186 10.71 4.36 -7.84
CA PHE A 186 9.64 4.48 -6.86
C PHE A 186 8.55 5.46 -7.31
N HIS A 187 7.33 5.04 -7.16
CA HIS A 187 6.12 5.79 -7.44
C HIS A 187 5.20 5.78 -6.23
N LEU A 188 4.39 6.82 -6.09
CA LEU A 188 3.28 6.86 -5.17
C LEU A 188 2.02 6.37 -5.88
N VAL A 189 1.51 5.23 -5.44
CA VAL A 189 0.30 4.61 -5.98
C VAL A 189 -0.78 4.66 -4.91
N ILE A 190 -1.99 5.14 -5.25
CA ILE A 190 -3.08 5.30 -4.30
C ILE A 190 -4.38 4.73 -4.89
N GLY A 191 -5.11 3.95 -4.10
CA GLY A 191 -6.48 3.54 -4.40
C GLY A 191 -7.47 4.10 -3.39
N ARG A 192 -8.61 4.60 -3.85
CA ARG A 192 -9.69 5.11 -3.02
C ARG A 192 -11.03 4.51 -3.44
N MET A 193 -11.77 3.94 -2.49
CA MET A 193 -13.17 3.54 -2.66
C MET A 193 -14.05 4.48 -1.86
N GLN A 194 -15.03 5.09 -2.50
CA GLN A 194 -15.98 5.97 -1.82
C GLN A 194 -16.90 5.17 -0.89
N ALA A 195 -17.35 5.81 0.19
CA ALA A 195 -18.34 5.24 1.09
C ALA A 195 -19.74 5.33 0.46
N GLY A 196 -20.59 4.34 0.75
CA GLY A 196 -21.98 4.35 0.28
C GLY A 196 -22.61 2.96 0.30
N SER A 197 -23.84 2.89 -0.19
CA SER A 197 -24.61 1.68 -0.42
C SER A 197 -24.96 1.57 -1.90
N GLY A 198 -25.11 0.34 -2.41
CA GLY A 198 -25.32 0.12 -3.84
C GLY A 198 -24.00 0.28 -4.61
N GLU A 199 -23.98 1.15 -5.60
CA GLU A 199 -22.81 1.39 -6.43
C GLU A 199 -22.00 2.59 -5.94
N VAL A 200 -20.70 2.41 -5.70
CA VAL A 200 -19.77 3.45 -5.25
C VAL A 200 -18.62 3.65 -6.24
N ARG A 201 -18.01 4.83 -6.21
CA ARG A 201 -16.89 5.19 -7.08
C ARG A 201 -15.59 4.63 -6.52
N LEU A 202 -14.75 4.12 -7.44
CA LEU A 202 -13.34 3.81 -7.25
C LEU A 202 -12.48 4.83 -7.99
N ASP A 203 -11.42 5.29 -7.36
CA ASP A 203 -10.41 6.17 -7.95
C ASP A 203 -9.02 5.55 -7.78
N PHE A 204 -8.18 5.69 -8.80
CA PHE A 204 -6.80 5.21 -8.80
C PHE A 204 -5.85 6.34 -9.22
N PHE A 205 -4.78 6.55 -8.46
CA PHE A 205 -3.89 7.69 -8.60
C PHE A 205 -2.43 7.23 -8.70
N ILE A 206 -1.64 7.92 -9.52
CA ILE A 206 -0.21 7.71 -9.67
C ILE A 206 0.50 9.06 -9.55
N ASP A 207 1.36 9.21 -8.55
CA ASP A 207 2.21 10.38 -8.28
C ASP A 207 1.49 11.74 -8.16
N ALA A 208 0.17 11.75 -8.21
CA ALA A 208 -0.64 12.97 -8.24
C ALA A 208 -1.97 12.77 -7.49
N ALA A 209 -2.63 13.87 -7.13
CA ALA A 209 -3.96 13.86 -6.52
C ALA A 209 -5.12 13.82 -7.54
N ASN A 210 -4.83 13.86 -8.85
CA ASN A 210 -5.81 13.65 -9.89
C ASN A 210 -5.85 12.16 -10.27
N PRO A 211 -7.03 11.52 -10.36
CA PRO A 211 -7.12 10.11 -10.66
C PRO A 211 -6.62 9.80 -12.08
N ALA A 212 -5.78 8.79 -12.21
CA ALA A 212 -5.34 8.22 -13.48
C ALA A 212 -6.41 7.31 -14.09
N ALA A 213 -7.26 6.70 -13.24
CA ALA A 213 -8.40 5.89 -13.66
C ALA A 213 -9.53 5.97 -12.64
N THR A 214 -10.76 5.80 -13.09
CA THR A 214 -11.97 5.73 -12.25
C THR A 214 -12.89 4.63 -12.73
N ALA A 215 -13.63 4.03 -11.80
CA ALA A 215 -14.69 3.06 -12.11
C ALA A 215 -15.77 3.10 -11.03
N LYS A 216 -16.73 2.19 -11.11
CA LYS A 216 -17.74 1.99 -10.08
C LYS A 216 -17.82 0.52 -9.72
N ILE A 217 -18.17 0.24 -8.47
CA ILE A 217 -18.37 -1.11 -7.95
C ILE A 217 -19.61 -1.15 -7.07
N ALA A 218 -20.39 -2.21 -7.17
CA ALA A 218 -21.43 -2.50 -6.20
C ALA A 218 -20.80 -3.00 -4.90
N VAL A 219 -21.20 -2.44 -3.75
CA VAL A 219 -20.73 -2.87 -2.43
C VAL A 219 -21.65 -3.93 -1.83
N SER A 220 -21.06 -4.80 -1.02
CA SER A 220 -21.78 -5.79 -0.23
C SER A 220 -21.45 -5.64 1.24
N ALA A 221 -22.46 -5.38 2.07
CA ALA A 221 -22.28 -5.32 3.53
C ALA A 221 -21.87 -6.66 4.15
N ALA A 222 -22.02 -7.75 3.41
CA ALA A 222 -21.68 -9.11 3.85
C ALA A 222 -20.33 -9.59 3.32
N ALA A 223 -19.55 -8.74 2.64
CA ALA A 223 -18.21 -9.11 2.19
C ALA A 223 -17.31 -9.44 3.38
N ASN A 224 -16.62 -10.57 3.27
CA ASN A 224 -15.73 -11.10 4.29
C ASN A 224 -14.41 -11.56 3.62
N PRO A 225 -13.50 -10.63 3.33
CA PRO A 225 -12.20 -10.91 2.76
C PRO A 225 -11.35 -11.86 3.60
N SER A 226 -10.21 -12.25 3.08
CA SER A 226 -9.20 -13.03 3.80
C SER A 226 -8.21 -12.13 4.55
N LYS A 227 -7.20 -12.74 5.16
CA LYS A 227 -6.09 -12.04 5.81
C LYS A 227 -5.37 -11.11 4.86
N LEU A 228 -4.97 -9.95 5.37
CA LEU A 228 -4.15 -9.02 4.60
C LEU A 228 -2.73 -9.57 4.44
N ALA A 229 -2.26 -9.62 3.20
CA ALA A 229 -0.92 -10.02 2.82
C ALA A 229 -0.16 -8.85 2.15
N ILE A 230 1.14 -8.79 2.34
CA ILE A 230 2.06 -7.88 1.68
C ILE A 230 2.97 -8.68 0.76
N GLY A 231 3.12 -8.26 -0.50
CA GLY A 231 3.85 -9.00 -1.53
C GLY A 231 3.01 -10.07 -2.24
N GLN A 232 1.70 -10.15 -1.91
CA GLN A 232 0.76 -11.14 -2.42
C GLN A 232 -0.66 -10.56 -2.41
N GLU A 233 -1.58 -11.10 -3.22
CA GLU A 233 -2.97 -10.64 -3.25
C GLU A 233 -3.82 -11.21 -2.10
N ARG A 234 -3.34 -12.26 -1.41
CA ARG A 234 -4.08 -12.98 -0.36
C ARG A 234 -3.16 -13.84 0.49
N ASP A 235 -3.71 -14.36 1.59
CA ASP A 235 -3.10 -15.46 2.35
C ASP A 235 -3.11 -16.76 1.54
N ALA A 236 -2.17 -16.93 0.64
CA ALA A 236 -2.14 -18.03 -0.32
C ALA A 236 -1.09 -19.09 0.03
N ILE A 237 -1.31 -19.87 1.11
CA ILE A 237 -0.41 -20.96 1.54
C ILE A 237 -0.14 -21.96 0.39
N GLN A 238 -1.15 -22.22 -0.44
CA GLN A 238 -1.05 -23.24 -1.51
C GLN A 238 -0.42 -22.70 -2.80
N HIS A 239 -0.14 -21.42 -2.86
CA HIS A 239 0.39 -20.74 -4.06
C HIS A 239 1.62 -19.87 -3.76
N PRO A 240 2.64 -20.39 -3.05
CA PRO A 240 3.81 -19.58 -2.66
C PRO A 240 4.54 -19.06 -3.90
N GLY A 241 4.69 -17.72 -3.97
CA GLY A 241 5.34 -17.07 -5.10
C GLY A 241 4.48 -16.92 -6.36
N HIS A 242 3.23 -17.37 -6.35
CA HIS A 242 2.26 -17.10 -7.41
C HIS A 242 1.44 -15.86 -7.05
N GLU A 243 1.08 -15.04 -8.04
CA GLU A 243 0.30 -13.82 -7.83
C GLU A 243 1.01 -12.81 -6.91
N SER A 244 2.28 -13.05 -6.62
CA SER A 244 3.21 -12.17 -5.88
C SER A 244 3.96 -11.27 -6.85
N PHE A 245 4.57 -10.21 -6.35
CA PHE A 245 5.33 -9.32 -7.21
C PHE A 245 6.84 -9.37 -6.95
N ASP A 246 7.60 -8.95 -7.95
CA ASP A 246 9.00 -8.57 -7.82
C ASP A 246 9.08 -7.04 -7.75
N GLY A 247 9.61 -6.51 -6.65
CA GLY A 247 9.68 -5.06 -6.46
C GLY A 247 10.08 -4.64 -5.06
N GLU A 248 9.90 -3.37 -4.75
CA GLU A 248 10.24 -2.80 -3.45
C GLU A 248 9.06 -2.01 -2.87
N ILE A 249 8.85 -2.10 -1.57
CA ILE A 249 7.87 -1.30 -0.83
C ILE A 249 8.60 -0.51 0.25
N ALA A 250 8.55 0.82 0.18
CA ALA A 250 9.08 1.70 1.20
C ALA A 250 8.04 2.04 2.27
N ARG A 251 6.77 2.19 1.87
CA ARG A 251 5.66 2.45 2.78
C ARG A 251 4.34 1.95 2.23
N LEU A 252 3.47 1.46 3.11
CA LEU A 252 2.07 1.15 2.82
C LEU A 252 1.19 1.73 3.93
N LEU A 253 0.22 2.52 3.54
CA LEU A 253 -0.77 3.17 4.39
C LEU A 253 -2.17 2.68 4.02
N LEU A 254 -3.06 2.58 5.02
CA LEU A 254 -4.45 2.22 4.81
C LEU A 254 -5.34 3.02 5.77
N TRP A 255 -6.36 3.66 5.23
CA TRP A 255 -7.44 4.30 5.98
C TRP A 255 -8.74 3.52 5.80
N GLU A 256 -9.48 3.31 6.88
CA GLU A 256 -10.81 2.65 6.86
C GLU A 256 -11.94 3.60 6.42
N ARG A 257 -11.60 4.62 5.67
CA ARG A 257 -12.51 5.59 5.05
C ARG A 257 -11.93 6.17 3.76
N PRO A 258 -12.75 6.71 2.87
CA PRO A 258 -12.21 7.52 1.79
C PRO A 258 -11.61 8.81 2.35
N LEU A 259 -10.40 9.16 1.94
CA LEU A 259 -9.87 10.51 2.14
C LEU A 259 -10.58 11.47 1.17
N ASP A 260 -10.86 12.68 1.62
CA ASP A 260 -11.31 13.73 0.71
C ASP A 260 -10.17 14.23 -0.19
N ASP A 261 -10.47 15.09 -1.16
CA ASP A 261 -9.47 15.53 -2.13
C ASP A 261 -8.38 16.43 -1.51
N ALA A 262 -8.70 17.16 -0.42
CA ALA A 262 -7.71 17.98 0.30
C ALA A 262 -6.76 17.09 1.11
N GLU A 263 -7.29 16.10 1.84
CA GLU A 263 -6.51 15.10 2.57
C GLU A 263 -5.65 14.27 1.61
N LEU A 264 -6.20 13.88 0.47
CA LEU A 264 -5.45 13.15 -0.56
C LEU A 264 -4.28 13.99 -1.09
N GLY A 265 -4.53 15.28 -1.38
CA GLY A 265 -3.49 16.23 -1.77
C GLY A 265 -2.40 16.37 -0.71
N GLN A 266 -2.77 16.38 0.58
CA GLN A 266 -1.83 16.41 1.71
C GLN A 266 -0.98 15.14 1.76
N VAL A 267 -1.58 13.94 1.61
CA VAL A 267 -0.86 12.66 1.56
C VAL A 267 0.15 12.64 0.42
N VAL A 268 -0.28 13.05 -0.79
CA VAL A 268 0.60 13.13 -1.97
C VAL A 268 1.79 14.07 -1.70
N ALA A 269 1.55 15.27 -1.16
CA ALA A 269 2.61 16.24 -0.87
C ALA A 269 3.61 15.70 0.16
N ILE A 270 3.12 15.13 1.27
CA ILE A 270 3.95 14.58 2.35
C ILE A 270 4.83 13.44 1.85
N LEU A 271 4.22 12.45 1.15
CA LEU A 271 4.96 11.28 0.70
C LEU A 271 5.96 11.61 -0.41
N ARG A 272 5.58 12.47 -1.36
CA ARG A 272 6.53 12.95 -2.38
C ARG A 272 7.71 13.69 -1.79
N GLN A 273 7.49 14.57 -0.82
CA GLN A 273 8.56 15.28 -0.12
C GLN A 273 9.44 14.32 0.68
N ARG A 274 8.84 13.43 1.49
CA ARG A 274 9.57 12.49 2.35
C ARG A 274 10.47 11.55 1.56
N TYR A 275 9.97 11.02 0.44
CA TYR A 275 10.67 10.05 -0.39
C TYR A 275 11.31 10.65 -1.64
N ARG A 276 11.33 11.98 -1.77
CA ARG A 276 11.89 12.73 -2.92
C ARG A 276 11.40 12.21 -4.28
N LEU A 277 10.12 11.83 -4.35
CA LEU A 277 9.55 11.27 -5.56
C LEU A 277 9.45 12.34 -6.66
N GLY A 278 10.00 12.03 -7.83
CA GLY A 278 10.03 12.94 -8.98
C GLY A 278 11.22 13.89 -9.02
N GLU A 279 12.13 13.87 -8.02
CA GLU A 279 13.42 14.55 -8.10
C GLU A 279 14.38 13.67 -8.91
N ARG A 280 14.98 14.22 -9.97
CA ARG A 280 16.06 13.61 -10.76
C ARG A 280 17.31 14.48 -10.66
#